data_fb3123d2298ffecc43a11bb24ad1de8c
#
_entry.id   fb3123d2298ffecc43a11bb24ad1de8c
#
_cell.length_a   1.000
_cell.length_b   1.000
_cell.length_c   1.000
_cell.angle_alpha   90.00
_cell.angle_beta   90.00
_cell.angle_gamma   90.00
#
_symmetry.space_group_name_H-M   'P 1'
#
loop_
_entity.id
_entity.type
_entity.pdbx_description
1 polymer ?
#
loop_
_entity_poly.entity_id
_entity_poly.type
_entity_poly.pdbx_seq_one_letter_code
_entity_poly.pdbx_strand_id
1 'polypeptide(L)'
;MNAETLSSDQNDDPILFKALSQRPKLAWPTVILFVAAVTIFAASTYAYLVGALPLAWVILINSIAAYISFTVVHEASHNNISSNRKLNDWLGRAGTAMLSPVPFFRTFRFIHMQHHRFTNDPEKDPDLYAGTGPAWLLPFKWATVDFKYFHYYLNPKIFMQRPQSERRELYLAVLFGVVVLAVVLAMGWMEYYLWLYLLPTRIANLFLIFGFDFLPHYPHQAKAKDQPFQCTSNRVGMEWLMTPLFLYQNYHLVHHLYPTVPFYRNIKIWKAKQQYHESQNPAVTNALSLKPRM
;
A
#
# COMPACT_ATOMS: atom_id res chain seq x y z
N MET A 1 1.74 29.73 20.95
CA MET A 1 3.10 29.34 20.52
C MET A 1 3.08 29.20 19.01
N ASN A 2 3.91 29.97 18.36
CA ASN A 2 3.81 30.39 16.96
C ASN A 2 3.83 29.21 15.98
N ALA A 3 2.85 29.20 15.07
CA ALA A 3 3.00 28.49 13.81
C ALA A 3 4.17 29.15 13.08
N GLU A 4 5.28 28.43 12.92
CA GLU A 4 6.33 28.83 12.00
C GLU A 4 5.69 28.95 10.62
N THR A 5 5.54 30.18 10.18
CA THR A 5 5.28 30.56 8.81
C THR A 5 6.41 29.97 7.97
N LEU A 6 6.12 28.86 7.27
CA LEU A 6 7.00 28.34 6.23
C LEU A 6 7.24 29.48 5.26
N SER A 7 8.48 29.94 5.18
CA SER A 7 8.87 31.07 4.34
C SER A 7 8.51 30.78 2.88
N SER A 8 7.75 31.70 2.28
CA SER A 8 7.21 31.68 0.93
C SER A 8 8.24 31.93 -0.18
N ASP A 9 9.53 31.77 0.07
CA ASP A 9 10.61 32.14 -0.86
C ASP A 9 11.35 30.96 -1.51
N GLN A 10 10.78 29.76 -1.53
CA GLN A 10 11.39 28.66 -2.28
C GLN A 10 10.76 28.58 -3.67
N ASN A 11 11.45 29.15 -4.67
CA ASN A 11 11.14 28.91 -6.09
C ASN A 11 11.19 27.41 -6.39
N ASP A 12 10.32 26.94 -7.28
CA ASP A 12 10.37 25.56 -7.79
C ASP A 12 11.78 25.23 -8.28
N ASP A 13 12.27 24.03 -7.94
CA ASP A 13 13.57 23.50 -8.39
C ASP A 13 13.37 22.39 -9.42
N PRO A 14 13.34 22.72 -10.73
CA PRO A 14 13.12 21.74 -11.79
C PRO A 14 14.28 20.75 -11.94
N ILE A 15 15.51 21.12 -11.54
CA ILE A 15 16.67 20.23 -11.61
C ILE A 15 16.54 19.14 -10.54
N LEU A 16 16.26 19.56 -9.30
CA LEU A 16 16.02 18.61 -8.18
C LEU A 16 14.81 17.72 -8.50
N PHE A 17 13.70 18.30 -8.99
CA PHE A 17 12.52 17.53 -9.36
C PHE A 17 12.86 16.44 -10.40
N LYS A 18 13.59 16.80 -11.47
CA LYS A 18 14.01 15.85 -12.50
C LYS A 18 14.91 14.75 -11.93
N ALA A 19 15.86 15.10 -11.05
CA ALA A 19 16.73 14.12 -10.39
C ALA A 19 15.95 13.14 -9.48
N LEU A 20 15.00 13.66 -8.70
CA LEU A 20 14.15 12.85 -7.80
C LEU A 20 13.18 11.94 -8.57
N SER A 21 12.73 12.36 -9.76
CA SER A 21 11.80 11.60 -10.62
C SER A 21 12.47 10.43 -11.34
N GLN A 22 13.80 10.37 -11.38
CA GLN A 22 14.51 9.26 -12.00
C GLN A 22 14.35 7.97 -11.20
N ARG A 23 14.03 6.88 -11.90
CA ARG A 23 14.01 5.55 -11.29
C ARG A 23 15.41 5.14 -10.81
N PRO A 24 15.54 4.65 -9.58
CA PRO A 24 16.82 4.15 -9.09
C PRO A 24 17.18 2.83 -9.79
N LYS A 25 18.48 2.55 -9.91
CA LYS A 25 18.94 1.20 -10.30
C LYS A 25 18.45 0.16 -9.30
N LEU A 26 18.52 0.49 -8.00
CA LEU A 26 17.97 -0.28 -6.89
C LEU A 26 17.56 0.69 -5.76
N ALA A 27 16.32 0.61 -5.32
CA ALA A 27 15.77 1.39 -4.20
C ALA A 27 16.17 0.71 -2.87
N TRP A 28 17.38 0.95 -2.41
CA TRP A 28 17.89 0.39 -1.16
C TRP A 28 16.96 0.56 0.04
N PRO A 29 16.34 1.74 0.28
CA PRO A 29 15.38 1.88 1.38
C PRO A 29 14.25 0.85 1.32
N THR A 30 13.69 0.57 0.13
CA THR A 30 12.64 -0.44 -0.04
C THR A 30 13.14 -1.86 0.22
N VAL A 31 14.35 -2.18 -0.25
CA VAL A 31 14.96 -3.51 -0.06
C VAL A 31 15.28 -3.74 1.43
N ILE A 32 15.88 -2.75 2.10
CA ILE A 32 16.18 -2.82 3.54
C ILE A 32 14.90 -2.98 4.35
N LEU A 33 13.85 -2.22 4.02
CA LEU A 33 12.55 -2.31 4.66
C LEU A 33 11.95 -3.73 4.54
N PHE A 34 12.07 -4.35 3.35
CA PHE A 34 11.60 -5.71 3.13
C PHE A 34 12.39 -6.75 3.93
N VAL A 35 13.73 -6.66 3.90
CA VAL A 35 14.59 -7.56 4.67
C VAL A 35 14.28 -7.43 6.16
N ALA A 36 14.12 -6.20 6.66
CA ALA A 36 13.75 -5.95 8.05
C ALA A 36 12.39 -6.58 8.40
N ALA A 37 11.37 -6.40 7.55
CA ALA A 37 10.04 -6.97 7.77
C ALA A 37 10.07 -8.50 7.84
N VAL A 38 10.77 -9.16 6.91
CA VAL A 38 10.92 -10.63 6.89
C VAL A 38 11.69 -11.11 8.13
N THR A 39 12.78 -10.42 8.49
CA THR A 39 13.60 -10.76 9.66
C THR A 39 12.81 -10.61 10.95
N ILE A 40 12.07 -9.50 11.11
CA ILE A 40 11.22 -9.26 12.29
C ILE A 40 10.14 -10.34 12.40
N PHE A 41 9.45 -10.66 11.29
CA PHE A 41 8.43 -11.72 11.25
C PHE A 41 9.01 -13.08 11.66
N ALA A 42 10.14 -13.47 11.07
CA ALA A 42 10.78 -14.75 11.37
C ALA A 42 11.29 -14.82 12.83
N ALA A 43 11.94 -13.75 13.30
CA ALA A 43 12.49 -13.69 14.66
C ALA A 43 11.38 -13.71 15.73
N SER A 44 10.30 -12.96 15.56
CA SER A 44 9.19 -12.95 16.51
C SER A 44 8.44 -14.29 16.54
N THR A 45 8.23 -14.89 15.36
CA THR A 45 7.64 -16.23 15.25
C THR A 45 8.52 -17.28 15.95
N TYR A 46 9.84 -17.27 15.69
CA TYR A 46 10.77 -18.15 16.37
C TYR A 46 10.77 -17.95 17.89
N ALA A 47 10.80 -16.71 18.36
CA ALA A 47 10.76 -16.37 19.78
C ALA A 47 9.49 -16.90 20.48
N TYR A 48 8.36 -16.87 19.79
CA TYR A 48 7.13 -17.50 20.30
C TYR A 48 7.25 -19.02 20.38
N LEU A 49 7.77 -19.66 19.32
CA LEU A 49 7.90 -21.14 19.26
C LEU A 49 8.83 -21.70 20.34
N VAL A 50 9.83 -20.93 20.78
CA VAL A 50 10.72 -21.31 21.90
C VAL A 50 10.23 -20.82 23.27
N GLY A 51 9.02 -20.24 23.35
CA GLY A 51 8.42 -19.77 24.60
C GLY A 51 9.01 -18.45 25.16
N ALA A 52 9.83 -17.73 24.37
CA ALA A 52 10.43 -16.47 24.78
C ALA A 52 9.53 -15.23 24.56
N LEU A 53 8.48 -15.35 23.74
CA LEU A 53 7.57 -14.24 23.44
C LEU A 53 6.10 -14.67 23.57
N PRO A 54 5.26 -13.93 24.33
CA PRO A 54 3.82 -14.21 24.45
C PRO A 54 3.06 -14.04 23.11
N LEU A 55 1.97 -14.80 22.93
CA LEU A 55 1.16 -14.80 21.71
C LEU A 55 0.69 -13.42 21.29
N ALA A 56 0.22 -12.59 22.21
CA ALA A 56 -0.26 -11.23 21.88
C ALA A 56 0.81 -10.37 21.23
N TRP A 57 2.07 -10.47 21.69
CA TRP A 57 3.17 -9.71 21.14
C TRP A 57 3.59 -10.22 19.76
N VAL A 58 3.63 -11.53 19.53
CA VAL A 58 3.96 -12.05 18.21
C VAL A 58 2.89 -11.67 17.18
N ILE A 59 1.60 -11.71 17.54
CA ILE A 59 0.50 -11.24 16.68
C ILE A 59 0.74 -9.77 16.30
N LEU A 60 1.02 -8.90 17.28
CA LEU A 60 1.26 -7.49 17.03
C LEU A 60 2.48 -7.26 16.13
N ILE A 61 3.62 -7.89 16.43
CA ILE A 61 4.87 -7.73 15.68
C ILE A 61 4.72 -8.26 14.26
N ASN A 62 4.09 -9.43 14.07
CA ASN A 62 3.83 -9.99 12.75
C ASN A 62 2.85 -9.13 11.94
N SER A 63 1.87 -8.48 12.60
CA SER A 63 0.97 -7.53 11.94
C SER A 63 1.74 -6.29 11.43
N ILE A 64 2.67 -5.77 12.22
CA ILE A 64 3.54 -4.66 11.81
C ILE A 64 4.45 -5.09 10.66
N ALA A 65 5.05 -6.27 10.71
CA ALA A 65 5.90 -6.79 9.64
C ALA A 65 5.12 -6.97 8.32
N ALA A 66 3.90 -7.51 8.39
CA ALA A 66 3.00 -7.62 7.25
C ALA A 66 2.60 -6.23 6.69
N TYR A 67 2.24 -5.28 7.57
CA TYR A 67 1.93 -3.90 7.20
C TYR A 67 3.10 -3.24 6.44
N ILE A 68 4.32 -3.36 6.94
CA ILE A 68 5.53 -2.83 6.28
C ILE A 68 5.75 -3.47 4.92
N SER A 69 5.50 -4.78 4.77
CA SER A 69 5.69 -5.51 3.51
C SER A 69 4.80 -5.00 2.38
N PHE A 70 3.68 -4.36 2.68
CA PHE A 70 2.82 -3.73 1.68
C PHE A 70 3.55 -2.66 0.88
N THR A 71 4.42 -1.85 1.51
CA THR A 71 5.20 -0.84 0.79
C THR A 71 6.03 -1.47 -0.33
N VAL A 72 6.55 -2.68 -0.12
CA VAL A 72 7.30 -3.41 -1.15
C VAL A 72 6.39 -3.86 -2.30
N VAL A 73 5.19 -4.37 -2.00
CA VAL A 73 4.18 -4.75 -3.00
C VAL A 73 3.75 -3.54 -3.83
N HIS A 74 3.51 -2.43 -3.15
CA HIS A 74 3.11 -1.16 -3.73
C HIS A 74 4.19 -0.59 -4.67
N GLU A 75 5.43 -0.47 -4.20
CA GLU A 75 6.57 -0.01 -4.99
C GLU A 75 6.89 -0.93 -6.18
N ALA A 76 6.77 -2.25 -5.98
CA ALA A 76 6.91 -3.23 -7.05
C ALA A 76 5.84 -3.05 -8.13
N SER A 77 4.61 -2.67 -7.76
CA SER A 77 3.51 -2.43 -8.69
C SER A 77 3.81 -1.26 -9.64
N HIS A 78 4.49 -0.24 -9.15
CA HIS A 78 4.95 0.91 -9.95
C HIS A 78 6.33 0.72 -10.62
N ASN A 79 6.97 -0.44 -10.43
CA ASN A 79 8.35 -0.72 -10.85
C ASN A 79 9.37 0.27 -10.26
N ASN A 80 9.20 0.67 -9.01
CA ASN A 80 10.02 1.67 -8.32
C ASN A 80 11.19 1.06 -7.53
N ILE A 81 11.21 -0.27 -7.34
CA ILE A 81 12.27 -0.92 -6.56
C ILE A 81 13.57 -1.03 -7.37
N SER A 82 13.46 -1.38 -8.66
CA SER A 82 14.63 -1.59 -9.51
C SER A 82 14.35 -1.27 -10.97
N SER A 83 15.38 -0.89 -11.70
CA SER A 83 15.35 -0.85 -13.18
C SER A 83 15.16 -2.24 -13.80
N ASN A 84 15.43 -3.33 -13.06
CA ASN A 84 15.15 -4.69 -13.46
C ASN A 84 13.71 -5.09 -13.12
N ARG A 85 12.84 -5.21 -14.14
CA ARG A 85 11.43 -5.57 -13.97
C ARG A 85 11.23 -6.94 -13.31
N LYS A 86 12.10 -7.93 -13.61
CA LYS A 86 11.99 -9.26 -12.99
C LYS A 86 12.20 -9.18 -11.48
N LEU A 87 13.14 -8.35 -11.02
CA LEU A 87 13.38 -8.15 -9.59
C LEU A 87 12.18 -7.47 -8.91
N ASN A 88 11.57 -6.45 -9.54
CA ASN A 88 10.33 -5.85 -9.03
C ASN A 88 9.23 -6.92 -8.88
N ASP A 89 9.01 -7.75 -9.91
CA ASP A 89 7.99 -8.79 -9.89
C ASP A 89 8.24 -9.82 -8.78
N TRP A 90 9.49 -10.24 -8.57
CA TRP A 90 9.82 -11.21 -7.53
C TRP A 90 9.66 -10.63 -6.11
N LEU A 91 10.13 -9.42 -5.88
CA LEU A 91 9.94 -8.75 -4.59
C LEU A 91 8.46 -8.47 -4.33
N GLY A 92 7.69 -8.10 -5.36
CA GLY A 92 6.24 -7.94 -5.23
C GLY A 92 5.54 -9.24 -4.83
N ARG A 93 5.89 -10.38 -5.42
CA ARG A 93 5.34 -11.70 -5.02
C ARG A 93 5.71 -12.06 -3.60
N ALA A 94 6.99 -11.88 -3.24
CA ALA A 94 7.46 -12.16 -1.89
C ALA A 94 6.75 -11.27 -0.84
N GLY A 95 6.59 -9.97 -1.13
CA GLY A 95 5.82 -9.05 -0.28
C GLY A 95 4.34 -9.44 -0.18
N THR A 96 3.71 -9.85 -1.30
CA THR A 96 2.31 -10.28 -1.29
C THR A 96 2.11 -11.55 -0.46
N ALA A 97 3.09 -12.47 -0.45
CA ALA A 97 3.05 -13.65 0.41
C ALA A 97 3.10 -13.34 1.91
N MET A 98 3.57 -12.15 2.30
CA MET A 98 3.50 -11.67 3.68
C MET A 98 2.12 -11.12 4.07
N LEU A 99 1.24 -10.86 3.09
CA LEU A 99 -0.07 -10.21 3.28
C LEU A 99 -1.26 -11.13 2.97
N SER A 100 -1.05 -12.16 2.16
CA SER A 100 -2.12 -13.05 1.72
C SER A 100 -1.60 -14.48 1.54
N PRO A 101 -2.41 -15.48 1.94
CA PRO A 101 -2.11 -16.90 1.67
C PRO A 101 -1.96 -17.22 0.18
N VAL A 102 -2.56 -16.39 -0.67
CA VAL A 102 -2.47 -16.49 -2.12
C VAL A 102 -1.66 -15.30 -2.62
N PRO A 103 -0.39 -15.45 -3.04
CA PRO A 103 0.48 -14.34 -3.44
C PRO A 103 0.13 -13.82 -4.84
N PHE A 104 -0.99 -13.13 -4.98
CA PHE A 104 -1.58 -12.66 -6.24
C PHE A 104 -1.00 -11.32 -6.76
N PHE A 105 0.31 -11.19 -6.82
CA PHE A 105 0.97 -9.90 -7.06
C PHE A 105 0.55 -9.20 -8.37
N ARG A 106 0.52 -9.91 -9.52
CA ARG A 106 0.13 -9.25 -10.79
C ARG A 106 -1.35 -8.88 -10.82
N THR A 107 -2.20 -9.66 -10.17
CA THR A 107 -3.61 -9.29 -9.95
C THR A 107 -3.71 -8.01 -9.14
N PHE A 108 -2.99 -7.91 -8.01
CA PHE A 108 -2.94 -6.69 -7.21
C PHE A 108 -2.41 -5.50 -8.02
N ARG A 109 -1.29 -5.66 -8.74
CA ARG A 109 -0.75 -4.61 -9.62
C ARG A 109 -1.80 -4.10 -10.60
N PHE A 110 -2.56 -5.00 -11.25
CA PHE A 110 -3.60 -4.60 -12.18
C PHE A 110 -4.68 -3.77 -11.47
N ILE A 111 -5.19 -4.24 -10.33
CA ILE A 111 -6.23 -3.56 -9.54
C ILE A 111 -5.75 -2.17 -9.13
N HIS A 112 -4.55 -2.09 -8.57
CA HIS A 112 -3.93 -0.84 -8.14
C HIS A 112 -3.72 0.16 -9.30
N MET A 113 -3.34 -0.31 -10.49
CA MET A 113 -3.26 0.54 -11.68
C MET A 113 -4.66 0.99 -12.17
N GLN A 114 -5.72 0.19 -11.98
CA GLN A 114 -7.08 0.63 -12.26
C GLN A 114 -7.52 1.72 -11.27
N HIS A 115 -7.19 1.57 -9.98
CA HIS A 115 -7.42 2.58 -8.97
C HIS A 115 -6.76 3.93 -9.34
N HIS A 116 -5.46 3.95 -9.66
CA HIS A 116 -4.79 5.17 -10.12
C HIS A 116 -5.44 5.81 -11.34
N ARG A 117 -5.86 4.99 -12.29
CA ARG A 117 -6.47 5.48 -13.52
C ARG A 117 -7.87 6.05 -13.32
N PHE A 118 -8.63 5.48 -12.40
CA PHE A 118 -10.05 5.75 -12.21
C PHE A 118 -10.40 6.19 -10.79
N THR A 119 -9.44 6.70 -10.04
CA THR A 119 -9.63 7.11 -8.64
C THR A 119 -10.96 7.82 -8.42
N ASN A 120 -11.74 7.33 -7.45
CA ASN A 120 -13.07 7.79 -7.07
C ASN A 120 -14.15 7.69 -8.18
N ASP A 121 -13.92 6.96 -9.27
CA ASP A 121 -14.97 6.68 -10.25
C ASP A 121 -15.86 5.54 -9.72
N PRO A 122 -17.19 5.76 -9.54
CA PRO A 122 -18.08 4.79 -8.89
C PRO A 122 -18.24 3.48 -9.65
N GLU A 123 -17.96 3.45 -10.95
CA GLU A 123 -18.11 2.25 -11.79
C GLU A 123 -16.78 1.52 -12.02
N LYS A 124 -15.66 2.24 -11.95
CA LYS A 124 -14.37 1.73 -12.44
C LYS A 124 -13.30 1.62 -11.38
N ASP A 125 -13.40 2.39 -10.28
CA ASP A 125 -12.43 2.33 -9.21
C ASP A 125 -12.69 1.13 -8.29
N PRO A 126 -11.81 0.11 -8.28
CA PRO A 126 -11.99 -1.05 -7.40
C PRO A 126 -11.87 -0.69 -5.91
N ASP A 127 -11.11 0.37 -5.58
CA ASP A 127 -10.79 0.75 -4.21
C ASP A 127 -11.83 1.69 -3.58
N LEU A 128 -12.75 2.25 -4.39
CA LEU A 128 -13.90 3.00 -3.87
C LEU A 128 -14.73 2.17 -2.85
N TYR A 129 -14.59 0.85 -2.90
CA TYR A 129 -15.13 -0.08 -1.91
C TYR A 129 -14.75 0.26 -0.47
N ALA A 130 -13.55 0.80 -0.23
CA ALA A 130 -13.04 1.14 1.09
C ALA A 130 -13.84 2.26 1.76
N GLY A 131 -14.43 3.18 0.98
CA GLY A 131 -15.17 4.34 1.47
C GLY A 131 -16.70 4.22 1.38
N THR A 132 -17.25 3.10 0.91
CA THR A 132 -18.68 2.96 0.65
C THR A 132 -19.41 2.05 1.64
N GLY A 133 -20.69 2.36 1.90
CA GLY A 133 -21.56 1.59 2.77
C GLY A 133 -21.58 2.07 4.23
N PRO A 134 -22.25 1.32 5.13
CA PRO A 134 -22.38 1.71 6.53
C PRO A 134 -21.04 1.76 7.27
N ALA A 135 -20.80 2.79 8.06
CA ALA A 135 -19.54 3.00 8.77
C ALA A 135 -19.11 1.82 9.65
N TRP A 136 -20.08 1.15 10.32
CA TRP A 136 -19.80 0.00 11.18
C TRP A 136 -19.27 -1.23 10.42
N LEU A 137 -19.54 -1.32 9.11
CA LEU A 137 -19.08 -2.43 8.25
C LEU A 137 -17.67 -2.17 7.67
N LEU A 138 -17.20 -0.91 7.64
CA LEU A 138 -15.95 -0.56 7.01
C LEU A 138 -14.74 -1.32 7.57
N PRO A 139 -14.53 -1.47 8.88
CA PRO A 139 -13.39 -2.22 9.40
C PRO A 139 -13.35 -3.68 8.93
N PHE A 140 -14.51 -4.33 8.84
CA PHE A 140 -14.62 -5.69 8.31
C PHE A 140 -14.26 -5.74 6.81
N LYS A 141 -14.74 -4.78 6.03
CA LYS A 141 -14.41 -4.66 4.61
C LYS A 141 -12.92 -4.44 4.40
N TRP A 142 -12.29 -3.62 5.23
CA TRP A 142 -10.84 -3.37 5.15
C TRP A 142 -10.02 -4.61 5.48
N ALA A 143 -10.39 -5.35 6.51
CA ALA A 143 -9.71 -6.58 6.90
C ALA A 143 -9.84 -7.71 5.85
N THR A 144 -10.83 -7.62 4.96
CA THR A 144 -11.18 -8.66 3.97
C THR A 144 -11.13 -8.17 2.52
N VAL A 145 -10.36 -7.12 2.25
CA VAL A 145 -10.27 -6.47 0.93
C VAL A 145 -9.83 -7.40 -0.19
N ASP A 146 -8.98 -8.37 0.11
CA ASP A 146 -8.51 -9.37 -0.83
C ASP A 146 -9.66 -10.19 -1.47
N PHE A 147 -10.73 -10.50 -0.73
CA PHE A 147 -11.93 -11.12 -1.31
C PHE A 147 -12.60 -10.20 -2.34
N LYS A 148 -12.66 -8.91 -2.07
CA LYS A 148 -13.19 -7.92 -3.03
C LYS A 148 -12.30 -7.85 -4.27
N TYR A 149 -10.99 -7.87 -4.10
CA TYR A 149 -10.04 -7.86 -5.21
C TYR A 149 -10.14 -9.11 -6.08
N PHE A 150 -10.27 -10.29 -5.48
CA PHE A 150 -10.54 -11.52 -6.25
C PHE A 150 -11.88 -11.46 -6.98
N HIS A 151 -12.94 -11.02 -6.31
CA HIS A 151 -14.25 -10.87 -6.95
C HIS A 151 -14.20 -9.91 -8.15
N TYR A 152 -13.53 -8.77 -8.01
CA TYR A 152 -13.35 -7.79 -9.09
C TYR A 152 -12.55 -8.39 -10.27
N TYR A 153 -11.39 -8.97 -9.98
CA TYR A 153 -10.49 -9.50 -11.01
C TYR A 153 -11.06 -10.71 -11.75
N LEU A 154 -11.78 -11.59 -11.06
CA LEU A 154 -12.39 -12.80 -11.61
C LEU A 154 -13.69 -12.52 -12.39
N ASN A 155 -14.16 -11.27 -12.42
CA ASN A 155 -15.26 -10.91 -13.31
C ASN A 155 -14.87 -11.31 -14.76
N PRO A 156 -15.69 -12.11 -15.48
CA PRO A 156 -15.35 -12.61 -16.82
C PRO A 156 -14.97 -11.52 -17.81
N LYS A 157 -15.63 -10.34 -17.72
CA LYS A 157 -15.33 -9.18 -18.60
C LYS A 157 -13.93 -8.62 -18.37
N ILE A 158 -13.37 -8.78 -17.16
CA ILE A 158 -12.00 -8.34 -16.82
C ILE A 158 -11.04 -9.49 -17.07
N PHE A 159 -11.29 -10.65 -16.46
CA PHE A 159 -10.38 -11.79 -16.45
C PHE A 159 -10.00 -12.28 -17.84
N MET A 160 -10.99 -12.39 -18.76
CA MET A 160 -10.73 -12.87 -20.11
C MET A 160 -9.91 -11.91 -20.97
N GLN A 161 -9.89 -10.62 -20.61
CA GLN A 161 -9.06 -9.61 -21.28
C GLN A 161 -7.62 -9.55 -20.72
N ARG A 162 -7.32 -10.27 -19.62
CA ARG A 162 -5.98 -10.26 -19.04
C ARG A 162 -5.04 -11.15 -19.84
N PRO A 163 -3.74 -10.77 -19.93
CA PRO A 163 -2.71 -11.60 -20.55
C PRO A 163 -2.68 -13.00 -19.94
N GLN A 164 -2.46 -14.02 -20.78
CA GLN A 164 -2.39 -15.42 -20.31
C GLN A 164 -1.34 -15.60 -19.19
N SER A 165 -0.23 -14.86 -19.24
CA SER A 165 0.81 -14.92 -18.21
C SER A 165 0.32 -14.43 -16.83
N GLU A 166 -0.58 -13.44 -16.78
CA GLU A 166 -1.16 -12.97 -15.51
C GLU A 166 -2.19 -13.99 -14.97
N ARG A 167 -3.04 -14.51 -15.84
CA ARG A 167 -4.01 -15.56 -15.45
C ARG A 167 -3.31 -16.81 -14.94
N ARG A 168 -2.24 -17.24 -15.62
CA ARG A 168 -1.40 -18.34 -15.17
C ARG A 168 -0.76 -18.09 -13.81
N GLU A 169 -0.27 -16.87 -13.58
CA GLU A 169 0.30 -16.51 -12.28
C GLU A 169 -0.74 -16.62 -11.16
N LEU A 170 -1.99 -16.17 -11.40
CA LEU A 170 -3.06 -16.33 -10.41
C LEU A 170 -3.35 -17.79 -10.11
N TYR A 171 -3.44 -18.66 -11.14
CA TYR A 171 -3.64 -20.10 -10.91
C TYR A 171 -2.51 -20.72 -10.10
N LEU A 172 -1.25 -20.34 -10.39
CA LEU A 172 -0.09 -20.82 -9.62
C LEU A 172 -0.09 -20.29 -8.19
N ALA A 173 -0.53 -19.05 -7.97
CA ALA A 173 -0.66 -18.50 -6.63
C ALA A 173 -1.76 -19.20 -5.81
N VAL A 174 -2.90 -19.50 -6.43
CA VAL A 174 -3.97 -20.28 -5.79
C VAL A 174 -3.49 -21.70 -5.47
N LEU A 175 -2.83 -22.37 -6.42
CA LEU A 175 -2.25 -23.70 -6.21
C LEU A 175 -1.25 -23.67 -5.04
N PHE A 176 -0.38 -22.66 -4.99
CA PHE A 176 0.56 -22.47 -3.89
C PHE A 176 -0.17 -22.35 -2.55
N GLY A 177 -1.20 -21.53 -2.46
CA GLY A 177 -2.02 -21.37 -1.24
C GLY A 177 -2.68 -22.69 -0.81
N VAL A 178 -3.24 -23.44 -1.77
CA VAL A 178 -3.83 -24.77 -1.51
C VAL A 178 -2.79 -25.76 -0.99
N VAL A 179 -1.60 -25.81 -1.61
CA VAL A 179 -0.52 -26.68 -1.17
C VAL A 179 -0.05 -26.31 0.25
N VAL A 180 0.15 -25.01 0.52
CA VAL A 180 0.52 -24.54 1.87
C VAL A 180 -0.54 -24.96 2.89
N LEU A 181 -1.82 -24.75 2.60
CA LEU A 181 -2.90 -25.15 3.50
C LEU A 181 -2.95 -26.66 3.72
N ALA A 182 -2.76 -27.46 2.67
CA ALA A 182 -2.71 -28.92 2.78
C ALA A 182 -1.54 -29.39 3.67
N VAL A 183 -0.36 -28.78 3.55
CA VAL A 183 0.79 -29.07 4.42
C VAL A 183 0.49 -28.67 5.86
N VAL A 184 -0.07 -27.48 6.09
CA VAL A 184 -0.45 -27.01 7.44
C VAL A 184 -1.44 -27.96 8.12
N LEU A 185 -2.43 -28.46 7.38
CA LEU A 185 -3.41 -29.43 7.87
C LEU A 185 -2.74 -30.79 8.17
N ALA A 186 -1.94 -31.30 7.25
CA ALA A 186 -1.26 -32.60 7.41
C ALA A 186 -0.29 -32.61 8.59
N MET A 187 0.35 -31.48 8.90
CA MET A 187 1.28 -31.32 10.00
C MET A 187 0.60 -30.97 11.34
N GLY A 188 -0.73 -30.72 11.35
CA GLY A 188 -1.44 -30.27 12.54
C GLY A 188 -1.09 -28.83 12.97
N TRP A 189 -0.57 -27.98 12.06
CA TRP A 189 -0.09 -26.63 12.35
C TRP A 189 -1.15 -25.54 12.17
N MET A 190 -2.43 -25.91 12.13
CA MET A 190 -3.51 -24.96 11.87
C MET A 190 -3.55 -23.82 12.89
N GLU A 191 -3.30 -24.11 14.16
CA GLU A 191 -3.31 -23.09 15.23
C GLU A 191 -2.19 -22.06 14.99
N TYR A 192 -0.96 -22.51 14.69
CA TYR A 192 0.15 -21.60 14.35
C TYR A 192 -0.15 -20.77 13.11
N TYR A 193 -0.71 -21.39 12.07
CA TYR A 193 -1.09 -20.70 10.85
C TYR A 193 -2.13 -19.59 11.11
N LEU A 194 -3.13 -19.86 11.93
CA LEU A 194 -4.18 -18.88 12.27
C LEU A 194 -3.61 -17.72 13.09
N TRP A 195 -2.85 -17.99 14.16
CA TRP A 195 -2.40 -16.97 15.09
C TRP A 195 -1.14 -16.22 14.64
N LEU A 196 -0.20 -16.89 14.00
CA LEU A 196 1.09 -16.29 13.67
C LEU A 196 1.12 -15.68 12.26
N TYR A 197 0.18 -16.08 11.39
CA TYR A 197 0.14 -15.59 10.02
C TYR A 197 -1.24 -15.00 9.64
N LEU A 198 -2.32 -15.77 9.66
CA LEU A 198 -3.60 -15.31 9.12
C LEU A 198 -4.18 -14.13 9.88
N LEU A 199 -4.24 -14.16 11.20
CA LEU A 199 -4.72 -13.03 12.01
C LEU A 199 -3.84 -11.78 11.84
N PRO A 200 -2.50 -11.85 11.91
CA PRO A 200 -1.63 -10.73 11.60
C PRO A 200 -1.87 -10.11 10.23
N THR A 201 -2.09 -10.91 9.17
CA THR A 201 -2.38 -10.36 7.85
C THR A 201 -3.73 -9.65 7.79
N ARG A 202 -4.76 -10.13 8.52
CA ARG A 202 -6.08 -9.44 8.60
C ARG A 202 -5.95 -8.11 9.32
N ILE A 203 -5.20 -8.05 10.41
CA ILE A 203 -4.92 -6.82 11.14
C ILE A 203 -4.14 -5.84 10.25
N ALA A 204 -3.09 -6.31 9.56
CA ALA A 204 -2.33 -5.49 8.63
C ALA A 204 -3.23 -4.92 7.52
N ASN A 205 -4.05 -5.75 6.86
CA ASN A 205 -4.96 -5.31 5.79
C ASN A 205 -5.96 -4.26 6.29
N LEU A 206 -6.51 -4.42 7.49
CA LEU A 206 -7.40 -3.43 8.09
C LEU A 206 -6.73 -2.05 8.16
N PHE A 207 -5.51 -1.99 8.72
CA PHE A 207 -4.79 -0.71 8.86
C PHE A 207 -4.24 -0.18 7.52
N LEU A 208 -3.89 -1.06 6.57
CA LEU A 208 -3.47 -0.66 5.23
C LEU A 208 -4.60 0.04 4.47
N ILE A 209 -5.77 -0.59 4.40
CA ILE A 209 -6.91 -0.01 3.69
C ILE A 209 -7.42 1.25 4.39
N PHE A 210 -7.44 1.26 5.72
CA PHE A 210 -7.75 2.48 6.46
C PHE A 210 -6.78 3.63 6.13
N GLY A 211 -5.47 3.37 6.19
CA GLY A 211 -4.43 4.41 6.11
C GLY A 211 -4.05 4.82 4.69
N PHE A 212 -4.07 3.89 3.72
CA PHE A 212 -3.55 4.13 2.37
C PHE A 212 -4.65 4.26 1.33
N ASP A 213 -5.87 3.81 1.65
CA ASP A 213 -6.99 3.88 0.74
C ASP A 213 -8.12 4.77 1.31
N PHE A 214 -8.68 4.48 2.47
CA PHE A 214 -9.79 5.26 3.02
C PHE A 214 -9.40 6.71 3.37
N LEU A 215 -8.39 6.90 4.23
CA LEU A 215 -8.05 8.23 4.75
C LEU A 215 -7.61 9.24 3.68
N PRO A 216 -6.71 8.90 2.72
CA PRO A 216 -6.23 9.87 1.75
C PRO A 216 -7.28 10.22 0.68
N HIS A 217 -8.24 9.33 0.42
CA HIS A 217 -9.28 9.54 -0.59
C HIS A 217 -10.58 10.12 -0.03
N TYR A 218 -10.74 10.18 1.30
CA TYR A 218 -11.94 10.74 1.92
C TYR A 218 -12.15 12.21 1.50
N PRO A 219 -13.35 12.64 1.06
CA PRO A 219 -14.65 11.96 1.07
C PRO A 219 -15.00 11.11 -0.17
N HIS A 220 -14.04 10.70 -1.00
CA HIS A 220 -14.21 9.83 -2.18
C HIS A 220 -15.11 10.45 -3.29
N GLN A 221 -15.00 11.73 -3.55
CA GLN A 221 -15.88 12.46 -4.45
C GLN A 221 -15.19 12.97 -5.72
N ALA A 222 -14.01 13.59 -5.58
CA ALA A 222 -13.28 14.15 -6.71
C ALA A 222 -12.64 13.02 -7.54
N LYS A 223 -12.97 12.96 -8.85
CA LYS A 223 -12.39 11.96 -9.76
C LYS A 223 -11.03 12.42 -10.27
N ALA A 224 -10.05 11.52 -10.34
CA ALA A 224 -8.71 11.83 -10.83
C ALA A 224 -8.69 12.43 -12.25
N LYS A 225 -9.62 12.00 -13.11
CA LYS A 225 -9.74 12.50 -14.48
C LYS A 225 -10.07 14.00 -14.54
N ASP A 226 -10.91 14.46 -13.63
CA ASP A 226 -11.45 15.82 -13.66
C ASP A 226 -10.72 16.77 -12.68
N GLN A 227 -10.29 16.23 -11.56
CA GLN A 227 -9.69 16.96 -10.44
C GLN A 227 -8.48 16.20 -9.86
N PRO A 228 -7.35 16.10 -10.60
CA PRO A 228 -6.22 15.27 -10.20
C PRO A 228 -5.54 15.72 -8.90
N PHE A 229 -5.62 17.01 -8.54
CA PHE A 229 -5.06 17.54 -7.30
C PHE A 229 -6.01 17.46 -6.10
N GLN A 230 -7.26 17.03 -6.30
CA GLN A 230 -8.29 16.92 -5.26
C GLN A 230 -8.82 15.49 -5.08
N CYS A 231 -8.44 14.56 -5.97
CA CYS A 231 -8.95 13.17 -5.90
C CYS A 231 -8.39 12.37 -4.72
N THR A 232 -7.27 12.82 -4.16
CA THR A 232 -6.65 12.32 -2.94
C THR A 232 -5.93 13.47 -2.25
N SER A 233 -5.51 13.30 -0.99
CA SER A 233 -4.93 14.38 -0.18
C SER A 233 -3.53 14.06 0.35
N ASN A 234 -2.74 15.12 0.57
CA ASN A 234 -1.59 15.05 1.45
C ASN A 234 -2.01 15.32 2.90
N ARG A 235 -1.59 14.47 3.82
CA ARG A 235 -1.80 14.63 5.25
C ARG A 235 -0.57 15.26 5.88
N VAL A 236 -0.71 16.52 6.33
CA VAL A 236 0.40 17.33 6.84
C VAL A 236 0.23 17.64 8.33
N GLY A 237 1.32 18.05 8.95
CA GLY A 237 1.43 18.23 10.38
C GLY A 237 1.75 16.92 11.10
N MET A 238 2.57 17.02 12.14
CA MET A 238 3.09 15.87 12.87
C MET A 238 3.86 14.88 11.97
N GLU A 239 4.61 15.37 10.97
CA GLU A 239 5.33 14.56 10.00
C GLU A 239 6.29 13.55 10.65
N TRP A 240 6.85 13.90 11.81
CA TRP A 240 7.70 13.01 12.60
C TRP A 240 6.99 11.71 13.03
N LEU A 241 5.64 11.75 13.15
CA LEU A 241 4.80 10.60 13.47
C LEU A 241 4.11 10.04 12.22
N MET A 242 3.49 10.91 11.42
CA MET A 242 2.69 10.51 10.25
C MET A 242 3.56 9.82 9.17
N THR A 243 4.75 10.34 8.92
CA THR A 243 5.61 9.78 7.87
C THR A 243 6.07 8.35 8.16
N PRO A 244 6.61 8.00 9.33
CA PRO A 244 6.91 6.59 9.63
C PRO A 244 5.65 5.73 9.78
N LEU A 245 4.57 6.24 10.37
CA LEU A 245 3.33 5.49 10.56
C LEU A 245 2.69 5.08 9.21
N PHE A 246 2.65 5.99 8.26
CA PHE A 246 2.10 5.76 6.93
C PHE A 246 3.16 5.44 5.88
N LEU A 247 4.41 5.19 6.25
CA LEU A 247 5.51 4.85 5.34
C LEU A 247 5.54 5.82 4.14
N TYR A 248 5.53 7.14 4.42
CA TYR A 248 5.47 8.27 3.46
C TYR A 248 4.17 8.40 2.67
N GLN A 249 3.18 7.50 2.85
CA GLN A 249 1.86 7.63 2.19
C GLN A 249 0.96 8.69 2.82
N ASN A 250 1.41 9.37 3.87
CA ASN A 250 0.82 10.64 4.28
C ASN A 250 0.93 11.72 3.19
N TYR A 251 1.83 11.57 2.19
CA TYR A 251 1.88 12.37 0.96
C TYR A 251 1.28 11.60 -0.23
N HIS A 252 0.07 11.10 -0.06
CA HIS A 252 -0.59 10.22 -1.04
C HIS A 252 -0.97 10.94 -2.33
N LEU A 253 -1.32 12.23 -2.26
CA LEU A 253 -1.51 13.05 -3.45
C LEU A 253 -0.25 13.07 -4.33
N VAL A 254 0.92 13.21 -3.73
CA VAL A 254 2.19 13.15 -4.49
C VAL A 254 2.38 11.81 -5.16
N HIS A 255 2.03 10.73 -4.47
CA HIS A 255 2.08 9.39 -5.05
C HIS A 255 1.15 9.24 -6.26
N HIS A 256 -0.08 9.75 -6.20
CA HIS A 256 -1.02 9.73 -7.34
C HIS A 256 -0.55 10.58 -8.51
N LEU A 257 0.04 11.76 -8.25
CA LEU A 257 0.58 12.64 -9.30
C LEU A 257 1.85 12.09 -9.95
N TYR A 258 2.70 11.40 -9.17
CA TYR A 258 4.02 10.92 -9.60
C TYR A 258 4.27 9.46 -9.21
N PRO A 259 3.46 8.51 -9.67
CA PRO A 259 3.46 7.12 -9.17
C PRO A 259 4.77 6.36 -9.48
N THR A 260 5.61 6.89 -10.36
CA THR A 260 6.93 6.31 -10.68
C THR A 260 8.06 6.81 -9.79
N VAL A 261 7.75 7.65 -8.80
CA VAL A 261 8.70 8.13 -7.79
C VAL A 261 8.67 7.18 -6.59
N PRO A 262 9.82 6.69 -6.12
CA PRO A 262 9.86 5.86 -4.91
C PRO A 262 9.31 6.58 -3.68
N PHE A 263 8.56 5.86 -2.84
CA PHE A 263 7.81 6.41 -1.68
C PHE A 263 8.62 7.35 -0.78
N TYR A 264 9.87 7.02 -0.49
CA TYR A 264 10.75 7.80 0.37
C TYR A 264 11.19 9.15 -0.21
N ARG A 265 10.80 9.44 -1.47
CA ARG A 265 11.03 10.73 -2.14
C ARG A 265 9.80 11.63 -2.19
N ASN A 266 8.61 11.15 -1.80
CA ASN A 266 7.34 11.88 -1.95
C ASN A 266 7.40 13.29 -1.36
N ILE A 267 7.89 13.44 -0.12
CA ILE A 267 8.01 14.76 0.53
C ILE A 267 8.99 15.67 -0.23
N LYS A 268 10.10 15.12 -0.72
CA LYS A 268 11.10 15.90 -1.47
C LYS A 268 10.57 16.34 -2.83
N ILE A 269 9.81 15.49 -3.52
CA ILE A 269 9.11 15.80 -4.78
C ILE A 269 8.09 16.93 -4.57
N TRP A 270 7.30 16.84 -3.49
CA TRP A 270 6.35 17.91 -3.16
C TRP A 270 7.04 19.26 -3.02
N LYS A 271 8.09 19.30 -2.21
CA LYS A 271 8.87 20.51 -1.96
C LYS A 271 9.59 21.06 -3.21
N ALA A 272 10.09 20.18 -4.09
CA ALA A 272 10.80 20.59 -5.30
C ALA A 272 9.93 21.33 -6.32
N LYS A 273 8.60 21.23 -6.20
CA LYS A 273 7.61 21.95 -7.02
C LYS A 273 6.49 22.55 -6.17
N GLN A 274 6.83 23.07 -5.03
CA GLN A 274 5.84 23.52 -4.03
C GLN A 274 4.93 24.60 -4.57
N GLN A 275 5.46 25.65 -5.20
CA GLN A 275 4.67 26.75 -5.75
C GLN A 275 3.69 26.25 -6.83
N TYR A 276 4.17 25.41 -7.74
CA TYR A 276 3.32 24.80 -8.77
C TYR A 276 2.20 23.97 -8.11
N HIS A 277 2.53 23.10 -7.16
CA HIS A 277 1.53 22.24 -6.52
C HIS A 277 0.47 23.09 -5.78
N GLU A 278 0.89 24.09 -5.03
CA GLU A 278 -0.01 24.98 -4.27
C GLU A 278 -0.89 25.82 -5.20
N SER A 279 -0.39 26.21 -6.40
CA SER A 279 -1.19 26.92 -7.40
C SER A 279 -2.34 26.09 -7.98
N GLN A 280 -2.28 24.76 -7.87
CA GLN A 280 -3.32 23.83 -8.34
C GLN A 280 -4.44 23.59 -7.31
N ASN A 281 -4.48 24.33 -6.21
CA ASN A 281 -5.44 24.15 -5.11
C ASN A 281 -5.55 22.70 -4.63
N PRO A 282 -4.44 22.09 -4.14
CA PRO A 282 -4.40 20.68 -3.79
C PRO A 282 -5.21 20.37 -2.54
N ALA A 283 -5.78 19.17 -2.47
CA ALA A 283 -6.40 18.69 -1.24
C ALA A 283 -5.34 18.41 -0.17
N VAL A 284 -5.42 19.13 0.94
CA VAL A 284 -4.50 18.98 2.09
C VAL A 284 -5.31 18.71 3.34
N THR A 285 -4.94 17.68 4.08
CA THR A 285 -5.60 17.26 5.32
C THR A 285 -4.64 17.44 6.50
N ASN A 286 -5.11 17.98 7.62
CA ASN A 286 -4.30 18.01 8.84
C ASN A 286 -4.13 16.59 9.41
N ALA A 287 -3.06 16.37 10.18
CA ALA A 287 -2.70 15.07 10.76
C ALA A 287 -3.88 14.30 11.39
N LEU A 288 -4.74 14.97 12.16
CA LEU A 288 -5.86 14.36 12.89
C LEU A 288 -7.25 14.66 12.28
N SER A 289 -7.31 15.31 11.12
CA SER A 289 -8.58 15.63 10.45
C SER A 289 -8.97 14.53 9.47
N LEU A 290 -10.28 14.33 9.25
CA LEU A 290 -10.77 13.46 8.18
C LEU A 290 -10.94 14.22 6.87
N LYS A 291 -11.46 15.45 6.93
CA LYS A 291 -11.78 16.24 5.72
C LYS A 291 -10.57 17.03 5.24
N PRO A 292 -10.27 17.02 3.94
CA PRO A 292 -9.27 17.90 3.36
C PRO A 292 -9.75 19.36 3.40
N ARG A 293 -8.79 20.26 3.42
CA ARG A 293 -9.00 21.68 3.06
C ARG A 293 -8.74 21.80 1.56
N MET A 294 -9.60 22.47 0.85
CA MET A 294 -9.48 22.79 -0.57
C MET A 294 -9.42 24.30 -0.72
#